data_890529679b659e41c017e0e0ea61697b
#
_entry.id   890529679b659e41c017e0e0ea61697b
#
_cell.length_a   1.000
_cell.length_b   1.000
_cell.length_c   1.000
_cell.angle_alpha   90.00
_cell.angle_beta   90.00
_cell.angle_gamma   90.00
#
_symmetry.space_group_name_H-M   'P 1'
#
loop_
_entity.id
_entity.type
_entity.pdbx_description
1 polymer ?
#
loop_
_entity_poly.entity_id
_entity_poly.type
_entity_poly.pdbx_seq_one_letter_code
_entity_poly.pdbx_strand_id
1 'polypeptide(L)'
;IKVIAVGGGGGNAVNRMIQAGIAGVQYIVMNNDAQALRQSEAPIKIQLGEKTTRGLGAGANPEIGAKSAEESEEDIKKSIEGSDMIFITAGMGGGTGTGAAPIVSKIARSMNILTVGIVTKPFFYEGKMKAKKAEMGISEMQKYVDTLIIIPNEKILEITDKNTKLDDAFEMANQVLKQGVKGITDIIKVPGMINVDFADVRTTMSNKGIAHMGIGNAQGENRALQAAEEAIMSPLLETTVEGASAVLINISASRDTFTISEFNEVSRFVNESVNSEDSEVIIGTSLNDDLGDTLSITVIATGFSDEMPVKTTTVKKEEKIEKIEKNSQEKIEIFEEESDEEREPFFVIPKWLEKKK
;
A
#
# COMPACT_ATOMS: atom_id res chain seq x y z
N ILE A 1 12.53 -3.72 16.98
CA ILE A 1 11.49 -3.55 15.97
C ILE A 1 10.84 -4.90 15.70
N LYS A 2 9.51 -4.96 15.64
CA LYS A 2 8.77 -6.18 15.27
C LYS A 2 7.88 -5.91 14.05
N VAL A 3 7.72 -6.91 13.19
CA VAL A 3 6.83 -6.88 12.03
C VAL A 3 5.72 -7.89 12.28
N ILE A 4 4.50 -7.39 12.33
CA ILE A 4 3.31 -8.17 12.66
C ILE A 4 2.46 -8.32 11.41
N ALA A 5 2.36 -9.53 10.92
CA ALA A 5 1.46 -9.89 9.83
C ALA A 5 0.10 -10.28 10.36
N VAL A 6 -0.97 -9.68 9.87
CA VAL A 6 -2.34 -10.00 10.25
C VAL A 6 -3.12 -10.54 9.07
N GLY A 7 -3.59 -11.78 9.20
CA GLY A 7 -4.33 -12.48 8.14
C GLY A 7 -3.46 -13.01 7.00
N GLY A 8 -4.10 -13.56 5.97
CA GLY A 8 -3.41 -14.24 4.86
C GLY A 8 -2.51 -13.30 4.05
N GLY A 9 -3.02 -12.13 3.63
CA GLY A 9 -2.22 -11.15 2.85
C GLY A 9 -0.99 -10.68 3.60
N GLY A 10 -1.14 -10.31 4.89
CA GLY A 10 0.01 -9.96 5.73
C GLY A 10 0.99 -11.11 5.89
N GLY A 11 0.50 -12.35 6.10
CA GLY A 11 1.33 -13.55 6.22
C GLY A 11 2.18 -13.81 4.98
N ASN A 12 1.62 -13.67 3.79
CA ASN A 12 2.35 -13.80 2.53
C ASN A 12 3.46 -12.74 2.41
N ALA A 13 3.15 -11.48 2.74
CA ALA A 13 4.13 -10.40 2.71
C ALA A 13 5.30 -10.68 3.67
N VAL A 14 5.01 -11.13 4.91
CA VAL A 14 6.05 -11.46 5.90
C VAL A 14 6.90 -12.65 5.46
N ASN A 15 6.33 -13.70 4.86
CA ASN A 15 7.14 -14.79 4.31
C ASN A 15 8.15 -14.26 3.27
N ARG A 16 7.74 -13.32 2.40
CA ARG A 16 8.66 -12.68 1.44
C ARG A 16 9.72 -11.80 2.10
N MET A 17 9.38 -11.13 3.20
CA MET A 17 10.35 -10.36 3.98
C MET A 17 11.41 -11.26 4.63
N ILE A 18 11.00 -12.41 5.14
CA ILE A 18 11.90 -13.43 5.72
C ILE A 18 12.84 -14.01 4.65
N GLN A 19 12.27 -14.40 3.49
CA GLN A 19 13.04 -14.91 2.35
C GLN A 19 14.04 -13.89 1.80
N ALA A 20 13.69 -12.60 1.85
CA ALA A 20 14.57 -11.51 1.46
C ALA A 20 15.63 -11.14 2.53
N GLY A 21 15.60 -11.78 3.70
CA GLY A 21 16.62 -11.59 4.73
C GLY A 21 16.65 -10.19 5.35
N ILE A 22 15.50 -9.50 5.48
CA ILE A 22 15.48 -8.18 6.11
C ILE A 22 15.98 -8.31 7.57
N ALA A 23 17.08 -7.65 7.85
CA ALA A 23 17.79 -7.77 9.12
C ALA A 23 17.19 -6.87 10.22
N GLY A 24 17.44 -7.22 11.49
CA GLY A 24 17.15 -6.36 12.64
C GLY A 24 15.66 -6.28 13.05
N VAL A 25 14.82 -7.17 12.53
CA VAL A 25 13.39 -7.26 12.88
C VAL A 25 13.01 -8.66 13.38
N GLN A 26 12.02 -8.72 14.26
CA GLN A 26 11.35 -9.96 14.63
C GLN A 26 10.02 -10.08 13.90
N TYR A 27 9.73 -11.26 13.37
CA TYR A 27 8.51 -11.51 12.61
C TYR A 27 7.49 -12.27 13.46
N ILE A 28 6.26 -11.77 13.45
CA ILE A 28 5.10 -12.37 14.12
C ILE A 28 3.99 -12.50 13.10
N VAL A 29 3.38 -13.66 12.98
CA VAL A 29 2.18 -13.85 12.16
C VAL A 29 0.98 -14.15 13.05
N MET A 30 -0.11 -13.46 12.79
CA MET A 30 -1.38 -13.60 13.50
C MET A 30 -2.49 -13.95 12.50
N ASN A 31 -3.20 -15.04 12.73
CA ASN A 31 -4.28 -15.44 11.82
C ASN A 31 -5.35 -16.27 12.55
N ASN A 32 -6.58 -16.21 12.06
CA ASN A 32 -7.67 -17.11 12.45
C ASN A 32 -7.57 -18.49 11.80
N ASP A 33 -6.84 -18.60 10.68
CA ASP A 33 -6.67 -19.82 9.91
C ASP A 33 -5.41 -20.56 10.36
N ALA A 34 -5.63 -21.72 11.02
CA ALA A 34 -4.55 -22.56 11.51
C ALA A 34 -3.72 -23.19 10.37
N GLN A 35 -4.29 -23.39 9.18
CA GLN A 35 -3.56 -23.91 8.03
C GLN A 35 -2.58 -22.86 7.49
N ALA A 36 -3.04 -21.62 7.34
CA ALA A 36 -2.19 -20.50 6.93
C ALA A 36 -1.04 -20.27 7.95
N LEU A 37 -1.30 -20.38 9.25
CA LEU A 37 -0.27 -20.29 10.29
C LEU A 37 0.80 -21.38 10.15
N ARG A 38 0.40 -22.63 9.85
CA ARG A 38 1.37 -23.72 9.66
C ARG A 38 2.30 -23.47 8.47
N GLN A 39 1.79 -22.86 7.39
CA GLN A 39 2.54 -22.55 6.18
C GLN A 39 3.45 -21.32 6.33
N SER A 40 3.23 -20.50 7.34
CA SER A 40 4.06 -19.31 7.57
C SER A 40 5.48 -19.68 7.99
N GLU A 41 6.46 -18.93 7.49
CA GLU A 41 7.88 -19.02 7.86
C GLU A 41 8.23 -18.18 9.10
N ALA A 42 7.28 -17.37 9.62
CA ALA A 42 7.50 -16.54 10.79
C ALA A 42 7.84 -17.39 12.03
N PRO A 43 8.85 -16.98 12.83
CA PRO A 43 9.24 -17.70 14.04
C PRO A 43 8.17 -17.66 15.15
N ILE A 44 7.37 -16.60 15.19
CA ILE A 44 6.30 -16.44 16.17
C ILE A 44 4.96 -16.47 15.43
N LYS A 45 4.09 -17.39 15.88
CA LYS A 45 2.77 -17.63 15.29
C LYS A 45 1.71 -17.55 16.34
N ILE A 46 0.68 -16.72 16.14
CA ILE A 46 -0.43 -16.56 17.06
C ILE A 46 -1.72 -16.90 16.34
N GLN A 47 -2.42 -17.90 16.83
CA GLN A 47 -3.76 -18.24 16.38
C GLN A 47 -4.75 -17.30 17.06
N LEU A 48 -5.43 -16.45 16.29
CA LEU A 48 -6.43 -15.55 16.80
C LEU A 48 -7.77 -16.27 16.94
N GLY A 49 -8.43 -16.08 18.08
CA GLY A 49 -9.79 -16.53 18.30
C GLY A 49 -9.93 -18.04 18.22
N GLU A 50 -9.19 -18.78 18.99
CA GLU A 50 -9.22 -20.24 19.02
C GLU A 50 -10.61 -20.77 19.33
N LYS A 51 -11.33 -20.13 20.26
CA LYS A 51 -12.72 -20.49 20.58
C LYS A 51 -13.71 -19.97 19.54
N THR A 52 -13.48 -18.75 19.02
CA THR A 52 -14.36 -18.07 18.07
C THR A 52 -14.37 -18.77 16.72
N THR A 53 -13.22 -19.19 16.18
CA THR A 53 -13.09 -19.72 14.80
C THR A 53 -12.67 -21.18 14.74
N ARG A 54 -12.11 -21.74 15.80
CA ARG A 54 -11.55 -23.10 15.85
C ARG A 54 -10.51 -23.37 14.76
N GLY A 55 -9.78 -22.32 14.33
CA GLY A 55 -8.77 -22.42 13.28
C GLY A 55 -9.31 -22.47 11.84
N LEU A 56 -10.61 -22.24 11.62
CA LEU A 56 -11.25 -22.31 10.31
C LEU A 56 -11.27 -20.98 9.55
N GLY A 57 -10.62 -19.95 10.08
CA GLY A 57 -10.60 -18.61 9.49
C GLY A 57 -11.82 -17.76 9.86
N ALA A 58 -11.81 -16.49 9.48
CA ALA A 58 -12.88 -15.52 9.78
C ALA A 58 -14.01 -15.48 8.75
N GLY A 59 -14.00 -16.34 7.71
CA GLY A 59 -15.06 -16.43 6.71
C GLY A 59 -15.35 -15.12 5.97
N ALA A 60 -14.31 -14.30 5.69
CA ALA A 60 -14.42 -12.97 5.10
C ALA A 60 -15.30 -11.98 5.91
N ASN A 61 -15.51 -12.22 7.21
CA ASN A 61 -16.25 -11.34 8.10
C ASN A 61 -15.30 -10.60 9.05
N PRO A 62 -15.17 -9.25 8.94
CA PRO A 62 -14.30 -8.45 9.79
C PRO A 62 -14.68 -8.48 11.27
N GLU A 63 -15.98 -8.59 11.60
CA GLU A 63 -16.44 -8.65 13.00
C GLU A 63 -15.90 -9.90 13.70
N ILE A 64 -15.85 -11.04 12.98
CA ILE A 64 -15.24 -12.27 13.50
C ILE A 64 -13.74 -12.08 13.68
N GLY A 65 -13.07 -11.41 12.74
CA GLY A 65 -11.65 -11.06 12.85
C GLY A 65 -11.35 -10.20 14.08
N ALA A 66 -12.13 -9.16 14.31
CA ALA A 66 -12.00 -8.26 15.46
C ALA A 66 -12.22 -9.02 16.78
N LYS A 67 -13.34 -9.74 16.90
CA LYS A 67 -13.65 -10.55 18.08
C LYS A 67 -12.57 -11.58 18.40
N SER A 68 -11.96 -12.17 17.38
CA SER A 68 -10.88 -13.12 17.56
C SER A 68 -9.60 -12.48 18.09
N ALA A 69 -9.30 -11.26 17.64
CA ALA A 69 -8.16 -10.49 18.16
C ALA A 69 -8.42 -10.07 19.62
N GLU A 70 -9.63 -9.65 19.95
CA GLU A 70 -10.04 -9.37 21.33
C GLU A 70 -9.92 -10.60 22.25
N GLU A 71 -10.35 -11.77 21.77
CA GLU A 71 -10.19 -13.04 22.52
C GLU A 71 -8.71 -13.35 22.81
N SER A 72 -7.81 -12.98 21.90
CA SER A 72 -6.38 -13.26 21.97
C SER A 72 -5.55 -12.08 22.50
N GLU A 73 -6.16 -11.08 23.13
CA GLU A 73 -5.52 -9.84 23.57
C GLU A 73 -4.26 -10.06 24.41
N GLU A 74 -4.29 -11.00 25.35
CA GLU A 74 -3.15 -11.29 26.23
C GLU A 74 -1.96 -11.90 25.47
N ASP A 75 -2.20 -12.76 24.49
CA ASP A 75 -1.14 -13.33 23.65
C ASP A 75 -0.55 -12.28 22.71
N ILE A 76 -1.38 -11.37 22.19
CA ILE A 76 -0.95 -10.24 21.40
C ILE A 76 -0.04 -9.33 22.24
N LYS A 77 -0.47 -8.93 23.45
CA LYS A 77 0.31 -8.09 24.36
C LYS A 77 1.69 -8.68 24.65
N LYS A 78 1.73 -9.96 25.04
CA LYS A 78 2.98 -10.67 25.32
C LYS A 78 3.92 -10.69 24.11
N SER A 79 3.37 -10.85 22.92
CA SER A 79 4.17 -10.93 21.70
C SER A 79 4.82 -9.61 21.28
N ILE A 80 4.18 -8.46 21.61
CA ILE A 80 4.67 -7.13 21.26
C ILE A 80 5.39 -6.43 22.40
N GLU A 81 5.37 -6.96 23.60
CA GLU A 81 6.03 -6.41 24.78
C GLU A 81 7.52 -6.16 24.53
N GLY A 82 8.05 -5.06 25.08
CA GLY A 82 9.44 -4.64 24.92
C GLY A 82 9.81 -4.17 23.52
N SER A 83 8.82 -3.85 22.68
CA SER A 83 9.07 -3.26 21.36
C SER A 83 9.10 -1.75 21.45
N ASP A 84 10.09 -1.10 20.80
CA ASP A 84 10.10 0.36 20.63
C ASP A 84 9.21 0.79 19.45
N MET A 85 9.12 -0.07 18.43
CA MET A 85 8.36 0.16 17.23
C MET A 85 7.81 -1.16 16.66
N ILE A 86 6.62 -1.10 16.12
CA ILE A 86 6.02 -2.22 15.38
C ILE A 86 5.49 -1.77 14.02
N PHE A 87 5.66 -2.64 13.04
CA PHE A 87 4.94 -2.58 11.78
C PHE A 87 3.77 -3.55 11.83
N ILE A 88 2.59 -3.11 11.41
CA ILE A 88 1.43 -3.98 11.25
C ILE A 88 1.09 -4.04 9.76
N THR A 89 1.25 -5.22 9.15
CA THR A 89 0.95 -5.43 7.73
C THR A 89 -0.26 -6.33 7.55
N ALA A 90 -1.17 -5.90 6.68
CA ALA A 90 -2.39 -6.64 6.38
C ALA A 90 -2.92 -6.34 4.98
N GLY A 91 -3.53 -7.34 4.33
CA GLY A 91 -4.40 -7.11 3.18
C GLY A 91 -5.82 -6.79 3.66
N MET A 92 -6.30 -5.59 3.33
CA MET A 92 -7.64 -5.15 3.71
C MET A 92 -8.71 -5.69 2.75
N GLY A 93 -9.94 -5.83 3.24
CA GLY A 93 -11.10 -6.35 2.49
C GLY A 93 -11.51 -7.78 2.84
N GLY A 94 -10.61 -8.55 3.49
CA GLY A 94 -10.92 -9.86 4.05
C GLY A 94 -11.58 -9.81 5.43
N GLY A 95 -11.59 -10.95 6.14
CA GLY A 95 -12.10 -11.01 7.52
C GLY A 95 -11.02 -10.71 8.56
N THR A 96 -9.95 -11.51 8.56
CA THR A 96 -8.89 -11.44 9.59
C THR A 96 -8.12 -10.11 9.52
N GLY A 97 -7.52 -9.78 8.37
CA GLY A 97 -6.72 -8.56 8.23
C GLY A 97 -7.53 -7.31 8.56
N THR A 98 -8.73 -7.19 7.97
CA THR A 98 -9.61 -6.04 8.13
C THR A 98 -10.11 -5.85 9.56
N GLY A 99 -10.45 -6.95 10.24
CA GLY A 99 -11.02 -6.88 11.60
C GLY A 99 -9.96 -6.89 12.69
N ALA A 100 -8.94 -7.74 12.58
CA ALA A 100 -7.95 -7.91 13.64
C ALA A 100 -6.84 -6.86 13.65
N ALA A 101 -6.40 -6.33 12.48
CA ALA A 101 -5.33 -5.34 12.44
C ALA A 101 -5.64 -4.07 13.23
N PRO A 102 -6.86 -3.48 13.18
CA PRO A 102 -7.22 -2.35 14.05
C PRO A 102 -7.14 -2.69 15.55
N ILE A 103 -7.54 -3.89 15.96
CA ILE A 103 -7.47 -4.31 17.37
C ILE A 103 -6.01 -4.48 17.82
N VAL A 104 -5.16 -5.09 17.00
CA VAL A 104 -3.72 -5.19 17.26
C VAL A 104 -3.11 -3.79 17.39
N SER A 105 -3.49 -2.85 16.52
CA SER A 105 -3.05 -1.45 16.58
C SER A 105 -3.50 -0.76 17.88
N LYS A 106 -4.74 -0.97 18.30
CA LYS A 106 -5.30 -0.45 19.56
C LYS A 106 -4.51 -0.95 20.78
N ILE A 107 -4.18 -2.24 20.79
CA ILE A 107 -3.37 -2.85 21.86
C ILE A 107 -1.98 -2.23 21.89
N ALA A 108 -1.31 -2.11 20.75
CA ALA A 108 0.02 -1.49 20.64
C ALA A 108 0.03 -0.04 21.11
N ARG A 109 -0.97 0.75 20.70
CA ARG A 109 -1.13 2.14 21.16
C ARG A 109 -1.30 2.22 22.69
N SER A 110 -2.06 1.29 23.30
CA SER A 110 -2.23 1.25 24.76
C SER A 110 -0.94 0.97 25.52
N MET A 111 0.05 0.38 24.85
CA MET A 111 1.39 0.08 25.37
C MET A 111 2.43 1.15 25.01
N ASN A 112 2.03 2.29 24.40
CA ASN A 112 2.90 3.38 23.93
C ASN A 112 4.00 2.93 22.95
N ILE A 113 3.73 1.93 22.13
CA ILE A 113 4.63 1.43 21.09
C ILE A 113 4.39 2.24 19.82
N LEU A 114 5.45 2.78 19.21
CA LEU A 114 5.34 3.44 17.90
C LEU A 114 4.79 2.43 16.87
N THR A 115 3.63 2.75 16.31
CA THR A 115 2.89 1.82 15.46
C THR A 115 2.73 2.36 14.05
N VAL A 116 3.34 1.70 13.08
CA VAL A 116 3.20 2.01 11.66
C VAL A 116 2.40 0.91 10.96
N GLY A 117 1.26 1.27 10.41
CA GLY A 117 0.45 0.40 9.57
C GLY A 117 0.91 0.45 8.12
N ILE A 118 1.08 -0.71 7.46
CA ILE A 118 1.34 -0.78 6.02
C ILE A 118 0.36 -1.79 5.45
N VAL A 119 -0.67 -1.31 4.74
CA VAL A 119 -1.80 -2.14 4.32
C VAL A 119 -2.12 -1.97 2.85
N THR A 120 -2.66 -3.02 2.23
CA THR A 120 -3.10 -2.97 0.84
C THR A 120 -4.62 -2.86 0.72
N LYS A 121 -5.10 -2.06 -0.26
CA LYS A 121 -6.49 -2.10 -0.73
C LYS A 121 -6.64 -3.19 -1.80
N PRO A 122 -7.78 -3.91 -1.84
CA PRO A 122 -8.00 -4.96 -2.82
C PRO A 122 -8.04 -4.41 -4.25
N PHE A 123 -7.74 -5.27 -5.22
CA PHE A 123 -7.94 -4.98 -6.63
C PHE A 123 -9.43 -4.83 -6.96
N PHE A 124 -9.74 -4.09 -8.03
CA PHE A 124 -11.11 -3.86 -8.49
C PHE A 124 -11.86 -5.17 -8.80
N TYR A 125 -11.18 -6.15 -9.41
CA TYR A 125 -11.78 -7.44 -9.74
C TYR A 125 -12.12 -8.31 -8.51
N GLU A 126 -11.60 -7.98 -7.33
CA GLU A 126 -11.96 -8.66 -6.08
C GLU A 126 -13.36 -8.25 -5.57
N GLY A 127 -13.93 -7.20 -6.12
CA GLY A 127 -15.32 -6.80 -5.99
C GLY A 127 -15.59 -5.72 -4.93
N LYS A 128 -16.69 -4.98 -5.15
CA LYS A 128 -17.08 -3.80 -4.35
C LYS A 128 -17.25 -4.08 -2.86
N MET A 129 -17.68 -5.30 -2.49
CA MET A 129 -17.85 -5.66 -1.08
C MET A 129 -16.52 -5.75 -0.34
N LYS A 130 -15.46 -6.26 -0.99
CA LYS A 130 -14.11 -6.25 -0.42
C LYS A 130 -13.58 -4.83 -0.28
N ALA A 131 -13.76 -4.00 -1.30
CA ALA A 131 -13.36 -2.60 -1.27
C ALA A 131 -14.04 -1.84 -0.11
N LYS A 132 -15.36 -2.01 0.08
CA LYS A 132 -16.08 -1.39 1.19
C LYS A 132 -15.57 -1.84 2.55
N LYS A 133 -15.30 -3.14 2.73
CA LYS A 133 -14.73 -3.67 3.97
C LYS A 133 -13.32 -3.11 4.20
N ALA A 134 -12.51 -2.99 3.14
CA ALA A 134 -11.18 -2.41 3.24
C ALA A 134 -11.22 -0.96 3.76
N GLU A 135 -12.08 -0.12 3.21
CA GLU A 135 -12.26 1.26 3.68
C GLU A 135 -12.68 1.32 5.16
N MET A 136 -13.60 0.45 5.59
CA MET A 136 -14.00 0.37 7.01
C MET A 136 -12.82 -0.01 7.91
N GLY A 137 -12.03 -1.03 7.52
CA GLY A 137 -10.87 -1.48 8.29
C GLY A 137 -9.76 -0.43 8.35
N ILE A 138 -9.50 0.26 7.25
CA ILE A 138 -8.52 1.37 7.15
C ILE A 138 -8.95 2.52 8.08
N SER A 139 -10.20 2.96 7.98
CA SER A 139 -10.75 4.03 8.82
C SER A 139 -10.70 3.69 10.31
N GLU A 140 -10.93 2.42 10.67
CA GLU A 140 -10.81 1.98 12.07
C GLU A 140 -9.35 1.92 12.53
N MET A 141 -8.44 1.38 11.70
CA MET A 141 -7.02 1.27 12.01
C MET A 141 -6.34 2.63 12.16
N GLN A 142 -6.72 3.61 11.34
CA GLN A 142 -6.20 4.98 11.37
C GLN A 142 -6.34 5.65 12.75
N LYS A 143 -7.33 5.27 13.54
CA LYS A 143 -7.56 5.80 14.89
C LYS A 143 -6.48 5.40 15.89
N TYR A 144 -5.74 4.32 15.62
CA TYR A 144 -4.87 3.68 16.59
C TYR A 144 -3.39 3.62 16.15
N VAL A 145 -3.09 3.78 14.88
CA VAL A 145 -1.70 3.84 14.40
C VAL A 145 -1.17 5.27 14.46
N ASP A 146 0.14 5.42 14.56
CA ASP A 146 0.82 6.71 14.44
C ASP A 146 0.90 7.16 12.99
N THR A 147 1.23 6.22 12.10
CA THR A 147 1.32 6.42 10.65
C THR A 147 0.68 5.24 9.93
N LEU A 148 -0.13 5.51 8.91
CA LEU A 148 -0.77 4.50 8.08
C LEU A 148 -0.41 4.69 6.61
N ILE A 149 0.40 3.78 6.09
CA ILE A 149 0.73 3.70 4.67
C ILE A 149 -0.30 2.80 3.99
N ILE A 150 -1.00 3.35 3.01
CA ILE A 150 -2.04 2.65 2.26
C ILE A 150 -1.52 2.42 0.84
N ILE A 151 -1.55 1.16 0.39
CA ILE A 151 -1.09 0.75 -0.93
C ILE A 151 -2.31 0.30 -1.74
N PRO A 152 -2.82 1.11 -2.68
CA PRO A 152 -3.88 0.66 -3.57
C PRO A 152 -3.33 -0.34 -4.59
N ASN A 153 -3.81 -1.59 -4.57
CA ASN A 153 -3.35 -2.59 -5.52
C ASN A 153 -3.60 -2.19 -6.98
N GLU A 154 -4.64 -1.38 -7.25
CA GLU A 154 -4.90 -0.83 -8.59
C GLU A 154 -3.72 -0.01 -9.12
N LYS A 155 -3.02 0.73 -8.24
CA LYS A 155 -1.84 1.51 -8.63
C LYS A 155 -0.64 0.64 -9.01
N ILE A 156 -0.60 -0.59 -8.51
CA ILE A 156 0.40 -1.57 -8.90
C ILE A 156 0.18 -2.00 -10.37
N LEU A 157 -1.07 -2.08 -10.82
CA LEU A 157 -1.38 -2.41 -12.21
C LEU A 157 -0.95 -1.31 -13.20
N GLU A 158 -0.85 -0.06 -12.76
CA GLU A 158 -0.38 1.05 -13.60
C GLU A 158 1.12 0.93 -13.96
N ILE A 159 1.89 0.21 -13.12
CA ILE A 159 3.33 -0.03 -13.32
C ILE A 159 3.63 -1.43 -13.87
N THR A 160 2.60 -2.21 -14.26
CA THR A 160 2.74 -3.56 -14.79
C THR A 160 2.48 -3.64 -16.28
N ASP A 161 3.06 -4.64 -16.93
CA ASP A 161 2.78 -4.96 -18.32
C ASP A 161 1.41 -5.64 -18.50
N LYS A 162 0.79 -5.44 -19.67
CA LYS A 162 -0.51 -6.06 -20.02
C LYS A 162 -0.51 -7.59 -19.97
N ASN A 163 0.65 -8.23 -20.00
CA ASN A 163 0.82 -9.68 -19.97
C ASN A 163 1.15 -10.19 -18.54
N THR A 164 1.12 -9.33 -17.52
CA THR A 164 1.39 -9.73 -16.14
C THR A 164 0.35 -10.73 -15.67
N LYS A 165 0.78 -11.87 -15.14
CA LYS A 165 -0.12 -12.90 -14.61
C LYS A 165 -0.75 -12.42 -13.29
N LEU A 166 -1.90 -13.00 -12.96
CA LEU A 166 -2.61 -12.66 -11.72
C LEU A 166 -1.77 -12.90 -10.48
N ASP A 167 -1.04 -14.02 -10.42
CA ASP A 167 -0.18 -14.35 -9.29
C ASP A 167 0.99 -13.34 -9.16
N ASP A 168 1.52 -12.88 -10.30
CA ASP A 168 2.59 -11.89 -10.33
C ASP A 168 2.10 -10.52 -9.79
N ALA A 169 0.84 -10.14 -10.06
CA ALA A 169 0.26 -8.92 -9.52
C ALA A 169 0.14 -8.94 -7.98
N PHE A 170 -0.28 -10.08 -7.40
CA PHE A 170 -0.28 -10.25 -5.93
C PHE A 170 1.14 -10.29 -5.37
N GLU A 171 2.09 -10.88 -6.09
CA GLU A 171 3.49 -10.89 -5.69
C GLU A 171 4.08 -9.47 -5.66
N MET A 172 3.74 -8.64 -6.65
CA MET A 172 4.14 -7.23 -6.65
C MET A 172 3.55 -6.46 -5.45
N ALA A 173 2.28 -6.73 -5.06
CA ALA A 173 1.71 -6.16 -3.86
C ALA A 173 2.50 -6.55 -2.59
N ASN A 174 2.92 -7.82 -2.49
CA ASN A 174 3.78 -8.28 -1.40
C ASN A 174 5.16 -7.60 -1.42
N GLN A 175 5.72 -7.37 -2.61
CA GLN A 175 7.00 -6.67 -2.76
C GLN A 175 6.89 -5.20 -2.34
N VAL A 176 5.82 -4.50 -2.66
CA VAL A 176 5.59 -3.12 -2.22
C VAL A 176 5.47 -3.05 -0.69
N LEU A 177 4.71 -3.97 -0.07
CA LEU A 177 4.65 -4.09 1.40
C LEU A 177 6.04 -4.34 2.02
N LYS A 178 6.83 -5.22 1.40
CA LYS A 178 8.21 -5.49 1.80
C LYS A 178 9.08 -4.24 1.71
N GLN A 179 9.01 -3.50 0.61
CA GLN A 179 9.78 -2.27 0.42
C GLN A 179 9.41 -1.20 1.45
N GLY A 180 8.13 -1.06 1.80
CA GLY A 180 7.70 -0.13 2.84
C GLY A 180 8.32 -0.44 4.20
N VAL A 181 8.29 -1.71 4.63
CA VAL A 181 8.96 -2.14 5.87
C VAL A 181 10.47 -1.97 5.77
N LYS A 182 11.06 -2.43 4.65
CA LYS A 182 12.51 -2.38 4.42
C LYS A 182 13.03 -0.95 4.41
N GLY A 183 12.37 -0.04 3.69
CA GLY A 183 12.78 1.36 3.56
C GLY A 183 12.93 2.05 4.91
N ILE A 184 12.01 1.83 5.85
CA ILE A 184 12.08 2.40 7.21
C ILE A 184 13.09 1.64 8.08
N THR A 185 13.10 0.30 7.98
CA THR A 185 13.97 -0.53 8.83
C THR A 185 15.44 -0.34 8.49
N ASP A 186 15.78 -0.24 7.21
CA ASP A 186 17.16 -0.08 6.76
C ASP A 186 17.76 1.23 7.27
N ILE A 187 17.01 2.33 7.25
CA ILE A 187 17.46 3.62 7.80
C ILE A 187 17.86 3.49 9.29
N ILE A 188 17.11 2.69 10.05
CA ILE A 188 17.32 2.55 11.50
C ILE A 188 18.40 1.51 11.83
N LYS A 189 18.49 0.43 11.07
CA LYS A 189 19.25 -0.78 11.44
C LYS A 189 20.47 -1.05 10.58
N VAL A 190 20.49 -0.61 9.34
CA VAL A 190 21.62 -0.85 8.44
C VAL A 190 22.56 0.35 8.51
N PRO A 191 23.84 0.15 8.90
CA PRO A 191 24.81 1.22 8.89
C PRO A 191 24.98 1.78 7.47
N GLY A 192 24.70 3.07 7.31
CA GLY A 192 24.88 3.81 6.07
C GLY A 192 26.06 4.77 6.13
N MET A 193 26.24 5.57 5.08
CA MET A 193 27.18 6.72 5.12
C MET A 193 26.57 7.88 5.94
N ILE A 194 25.26 8.04 5.86
CA ILE A 194 24.48 8.99 6.65
C ILE A 194 23.44 8.19 7.42
N ASN A 195 23.61 8.15 8.72
CA ASN A 195 22.73 7.42 9.61
C ASN A 195 21.69 8.35 10.20
N VAL A 196 20.47 7.87 10.30
CA VAL A 196 19.35 8.52 10.99
C VAL A 196 19.11 7.76 12.28
N ASP A 197 18.99 8.44 13.38
CA ASP A 197 18.70 7.79 14.65
C ASP A 197 17.20 7.42 14.77
N PHE A 198 16.92 6.55 15.72
CA PHE A 198 15.53 6.11 15.94
C PHE A 198 14.64 7.26 16.44
N ALA A 199 15.20 8.25 17.13
CA ALA A 199 14.44 9.38 17.65
C ALA A 199 13.91 10.26 16.52
N ASP A 200 14.71 10.50 15.46
CA ASP A 200 14.31 11.25 14.27
C ASP A 200 13.18 10.52 13.52
N VAL A 201 13.34 9.22 13.28
CA VAL A 201 12.28 8.40 12.65
C VAL A 201 11.01 8.41 13.51
N ARG A 202 11.13 8.34 14.83
CA ARG A 202 9.99 8.41 15.74
C ARG A 202 9.25 9.74 15.60
N THR A 203 9.96 10.85 15.58
CA THR A 203 9.38 12.19 15.43
C THR A 203 8.65 12.33 14.10
N THR A 204 9.25 11.85 13.01
CA THR A 204 8.68 11.90 11.65
C THR A 204 7.45 11.03 11.49
N MET A 205 7.31 9.96 12.29
CA MET A 205 6.23 8.98 12.15
C MET A 205 5.15 9.09 13.21
N SER A 206 5.41 9.73 14.38
CA SER A 206 4.45 9.78 15.48
C SER A 206 3.27 10.69 15.17
N ASN A 207 2.05 10.17 15.30
CA ASN A 207 0.78 10.89 15.13
C ASN A 207 0.67 11.66 13.79
N LYS A 208 1.22 11.11 12.72
CA LYS A 208 1.21 11.73 11.38
C LYS A 208 0.00 11.33 10.52
N GLY A 209 -0.76 10.32 10.93
CA GLY A 209 -1.96 9.87 10.19
C GLY A 209 -1.62 9.14 8.90
N ILE A 210 -2.27 9.52 7.79
CA ILE A 210 -2.03 8.87 6.49
C ILE A 210 -0.68 9.30 5.94
N ALA A 211 0.06 8.32 5.41
CA ALA A 211 1.32 8.52 4.71
C ALA A 211 1.25 7.90 3.32
N HIS A 212 1.99 8.51 2.41
CA HIS A 212 2.14 8.02 1.04
C HIS A 212 3.58 7.55 0.83
N MET A 213 3.75 6.50 0.04
CA MET A 213 5.05 5.90 -0.23
C MET A 213 5.31 5.83 -1.73
N GLY A 214 6.49 6.28 -2.13
CA GLY A 214 6.98 6.11 -3.49
C GLY A 214 8.29 5.33 -3.50
N ILE A 215 8.52 4.60 -4.58
CA ILE A 215 9.73 3.80 -4.79
C ILE A 215 10.23 4.07 -6.20
N GLY A 216 11.54 4.31 -6.32
CA GLY A 216 12.21 4.44 -7.60
C GLY A 216 13.51 3.64 -7.63
N ASN A 217 13.82 3.06 -8.78
CA ASN A 217 15.02 2.26 -8.99
C ASN A 217 15.62 2.60 -10.36
N ALA A 218 16.89 2.92 -10.39
CA ALA A 218 17.58 3.22 -11.64
C ALA A 218 19.02 2.70 -11.67
N GLN A 219 19.56 2.60 -12.88
CA GLN A 219 20.93 2.15 -13.17
C GLN A 219 21.58 3.11 -14.18
N GLY A 220 22.93 3.12 -14.23
CA GLY A 220 23.69 3.90 -15.19
C GLY A 220 24.05 5.30 -14.72
N GLU A 221 24.50 6.17 -15.63
CA GLU A 221 25.13 7.45 -15.30
C GLU A 221 24.22 8.45 -14.56
N ASN A 222 22.90 8.46 -14.87
CA ASN A 222 21.92 9.40 -14.28
C ASN A 222 20.99 8.70 -13.26
N ARG A 223 21.39 7.56 -12.70
CA ARG A 223 20.55 6.73 -11.83
C ARG A 223 20.02 7.46 -10.61
N ALA A 224 20.78 8.43 -10.06
CA ALA A 224 20.41 9.19 -8.88
C ALA A 224 19.15 10.03 -9.13
N LEU A 225 19.17 10.86 -10.18
CA LEU A 225 18.04 11.71 -10.56
C LEU A 225 16.85 10.86 -11.04
N GLN A 226 17.10 9.86 -11.89
CA GLN A 226 16.04 8.98 -12.40
C GLN A 226 15.31 8.23 -11.27
N ALA A 227 16.05 7.66 -10.31
CA ALA A 227 15.43 6.98 -9.18
C ALA A 227 14.67 7.96 -8.27
N ALA A 228 15.15 9.19 -8.08
CA ALA A 228 14.45 10.20 -7.31
C ALA A 228 13.16 10.67 -8.00
N GLU A 229 13.21 10.92 -9.31
CA GLU A 229 12.03 11.26 -10.11
C GLU A 229 10.99 10.14 -10.07
N GLU A 230 11.41 8.88 -10.28
CA GLU A 230 10.54 7.71 -10.25
C GLU A 230 9.90 7.53 -8.87
N ALA A 231 10.64 7.75 -7.78
CA ALA A 231 10.11 7.66 -6.43
C ALA A 231 9.07 8.74 -6.13
N ILE A 232 9.34 10.00 -6.50
CA ILE A 232 8.45 11.14 -6.24
C ILE A 232 7.23 11.16 -7.17
N MET A 233 7.38 10.66 -8.39
CA MET A 233 6.29 10.53 -9.35
C MET A 233 5.60 9.17 -9.33
N SER A 234 5.96 8.33 -8.38
CA SER A 234 5.42 6.96 -8.28
C SER A 234 3.89 6.97 -8.24
N PRO A 235 3.20 6.15 -9.04
CA PRO A 235 1.75 6.00 -8.97
C PRO A 235 1.25 5.52 -7.59
N LEU A 236 2.13 4.92 -6.77
CA LEU A 236 1.83 4.51 -5.40
C LEU A 236 1.62 5.69 -4.46
N LEU A 237 2.15 6.88 -4.82
CA LEU A 237 1.82 8.14 -4.17
C LEU A 237 0.45 8.60 -4.70
N GLU A 238 -0.60 8.53 -3.89
CA GLU A 238 -1.94 9.04 -4.26
C GLU A 238 -1.96 10.57 -4.35
N THR A 239 -0.95 11.24 -3.76
CA THR A 239 -0.76 12.70 -3.75
C THR A 239 0.67 13.04 -4.18
N THR A 240 0.96 14.32 -4.43
CA THR A 240 2.35 14.80 -4.55
C THR A 240 2.98 14.87 -3.16
N VAL A 241 4.31 14.84 -3.07
CA VAL A 241 5.05 15.07 -1.81
C VAL A 241 4.93 16.51 -1.32
N GLU A 242 4.44 17.40 -2.16
CA GLU A 242 4.17 18.80 -1.85
C GLU A 242 3.11 18.91 -0.74
N GLY A 243 3.41 19.68 0.30
CA GLY A 243 2.52 19.87 1.45
C GLY A 243 2.60 18.78 2.52
N ALA A 244 3.51 17.81 2.39
CA ALA A 244 3.84 16.90 3.48
C ALA A 244 4.55 17.67 4.60
N SER A 245 4.17 17.44 5.87
CA SER A 245 4.84 18.05 7.03
C SER A 245 6.15 17.34 7.38
N ALA A 246 6.32 16.10 6.93
CA ALA A 246 7.59 15.40 7.08
C ALA A 246 7.77 14.38 5.94
N VAL A 247 9.01 14.25 5.47
CA VAL A 247 9.41 13.33 4.42
C VAL A 247 10.63 12.54 4.87
N LEU A 248 10.50 11.21 4.86
CA LEU A 248 11.58 10.28 5.15
C LEU A 248 12.04 9.64 3.85
N ILE A 249 13.35 9.69 3.60
CA ILE A 249 13.97 9.18 2.37
C ILE A 249 15.05 8.18 2.74
N ASN A 250 14.97 7.00 2.13
CA ASN A 250 16.03 6.02 2.17
C ASN A 250 16.66 5.87 0.79
N ILE A 251 17.97 6.13 0.70
CA ILE A 251 18.78 5.87 -0.49
C ILE A 251 19.56 4.58 -0.25
N SER A 252 19.23 3.53 -1.00
CA SER A 252 19.92 2.23 -0.95
C SER A 252 20.80 2.06 -2.18
N ALA A 253 22.08 1.83 -1.97
CA ALA A 253 23.05 1.62 -3.05
C ALA A 253 24.21 0.71 -2.60
N SER A 254 24.99 0.20 -3.54
CA SER A 254 26.25 -0.49 -3.22
C SER A 254 27.32 0.50 -2.76
N ARG A 255 28.09 0.08 -1.76
CA ARG A 255 29.23 0.87 -1.23
C ARG A 255 30.25 1.26 -2.30
N ASP A 256 30.49 0.37 -3.25
CA ASP A 256 31.54 0.55 -4.26
C ASP A 256 31.18 1.53 -5.34
N THR A 257 29.89 1.81 -5.54
CA THR A 257 29.41 2.63 -6.66
C THR A 257 28.76 3.95 -6.24
N PHE A 258 28.33 4.09 -4.98
CA PHE A 258 27.59 5.27 -4.50
C PHE A 258 28.52 6.46 -4.23
N THR A 259 28.20 7.61 -4.79
CA THR A 259 29.02 8.82 -4.72
C THR A 259 28.34 9.96 -3.95
N ILE A 260 29.15 10.91 -3.43
CA ILE A 260 28.65 12.12 -2.79
C ILE A 260 27.88 13.02 -3.78
N SER A 261 28.24 12.98 -5.06
CA SER A 261 27.54 13.73 -6.11
C SER A 261 26.11 13.24 -6.26
N GLU A 262 25.91 11.92 -6.31
CA GLU A 262 24.57 11.29 -6.38
C GLU A 262 23.74 11.61 -5.15
N PHE A 263 24.33 11.55 -3.94
CA PHE A 263 23.64 11.96 -2.72
C PHE A 263 23.15 13.42 -2.78
N ASN A 264 24.01 14.34 -3.20
CA ASN A 264 23.67 15.76 -3.29
C ASN A 264 22.59 16.01 -4.35
N GLU A 265 22.62 15.29 -5.47
CA GLU A 265 21.63 15.38 -6.55
C GLU A 265 20.24 14.96 -6.07
N VAL A 266 20.14 13.79 -5.41
CA VAL A 266 18.88 13.31 -4.80
C VAL A 266 18.38 14.30 -3.75
N SER A 267 19.26 14.74 -2.84
CA SER A 267 18.88 15.64 -1.74
C SER A 267 18.33 16.97 -2.28
N ARG A 268 18.96 17.55 -3.30
CA ARG A 268 18.51 18.79 -3.93
C ARG A 268 17.16 18.59 -4.60
N PHE A 269 17.00 17.55 -5.41
CA PHE A 269 15.77 17.27 -6.14
C PHE A 269 14.58 17.08 -5.20
N VAL A 270 14.78 16.33 -4.11
CA VAL A 270 13.72 16.11 -3.13
C VAL A 270 13.33 17.38 -2.40
N ASN A 271 14.31 18.19 -1.92
CA ASN A 271 14.01 19.44 -1.23
C ASN A 271 13.26 20.42 -2.14
N GLU A 272 13.63 20.51 -3.43
CA GLU A 272 12.91 21.30 -4.42
C GLU A 272 11.49 20.80 -4.67
N SER A 273 11.27 19.48 -4.61
CA SER A 273 9.94 18.84 -4.83
C SER A 273 8.99 18.98 -3.64
N VAL A 274 9.51 19.01 -2.42
CA VAL A 274 8.71 19.20 -1.19
C VAL A 274 8.19 20.63 -1.09
N ASN A 275 8.95 21.60 -1.59
CA ASN A 275 8.59 23.04 -1.76
C ASN A 275 7.88 23.67 -0.53
N SER A 276 8.30 23.31 0.67
CA SER A 276 7.75 23.85 1.92
C SER A 276 8.87 24.17 2.91
N GLU A 277 8.92 25.41 3.41
CA GLU A 277 9.87 25.83 4.41
C GLU A 277 9.64 25.17 5.79
N ASP A 278 8.40 24.69 6.03
CA ASP A 278 7.99 24.08 7.30
C ASP A 278 8.08 22.54 7.30
N SER A 279 8.52 21.93 6.21
CA SER A 279 8.61 20.47 6.09
C SER A 279 9.93 19.93 6.61
N GLU A 280 9.88 18.93 7.47
CA GLU A 280 11.03 18.17 7.94
C GLU A 280 11.43 17.11 6.93
N VAL A 281 12.60 17.24 6.30
CA VAL A 281 13.13 16.26 5.35
C VAL A 281 14.29 15.50 5.98
N ILE A 282 14.11 14.19 6.18
CA ILE A 282 15.11 13.28 6.71
C ILE A 282 15.61 12.36 5.61
N ILE A 283 16.90 12.41 5.31
CA ILE A 283 17.55 11.59 4.29
C ILE A 283 18.56 10.66 4.95
N GLY A 284 18.31 9.36 4.86
CA GLY A 284 19.24 8.32 5.29
C GLY A 284 19.77 7.53 4.12
N THR A 285 20.91 6.88 4.34
CA THR A 285 21.51 5.97 3.36
C THR A 285 21.61 4.56 3.95
N SER A 286 21.36 3.55 3.14
CA SER A 286 21.58 2.15 3.49
C SER A 286 22.45 1.47 2.45
N LEU A 287 23.49 0.77 2.90
CA LEU A 287 24.43 0.09 2.00
C LEU A 287 23.98 -1.34 1.75
N ASN A 288 23.83 -1.70 0.47
CA ASN A 288 23.46 -3.03 0.03
C ASN A 288 24.24 -3.39 -1.25
N ASP A 289 25.26 -4.19 -1.09
CA ASP A 289 26.14 -4.55 -2.21
C ASP A 289 25.49 -5.48 -3.24
N ASP A 290 24.37 -6.15 -2.89
CA ASP A 290 23.58 -6.95 -3.83
C ASP A 290 22.92 -6.09 -4.92
N LEU A 291 22.81 -4.78 -4.72
CA LEU A 291 22.24 -3.84 -5.70
C LEU A 291 23.20 -3.59 -6.89
N GLY A 292 24.52 -3.81 -6.72
CA GLY A 292 25.50 -3.58 -7.77
C GLY A 292 25.45 -2.13 -8.29
N ASP A 293 25.04 -1.95 -9.54
CA ASP A 293 24.91 -0.63 -10.17
C ASP A 293 23.51 0.00 -9.98
N THR A 294 22.59 -0.68 -9.30
CA THR A 294 21.25 -0.14 -9.02
C THR A 294 21.27 0.82 -7.83
N LEU A 295 20.65 1.99 -7.99
CA LEU A 295 20.32 2.89 -6.91
C LEU A 295 18.82 2.83 -6.67
N SER A 296 18.40 2.56 -5.42
CA SER A 296 17.00 2.43 -5.01
C SER A 296 16.64 3.52 -4.01
N ILE A 297 15.56 4.24 -4.27
CA ILE A 297 15.07 5.31 -3.40
C ILE A 297 13.67 4.94 -2.93
N THR A 298 13.47 5.02 -1.61
CA THR A 298 12.15 4.94 -1.00
C THR A 298 11.84 6.27 -0.34
N VAL A 299 10.71 6.88 -0.73
CA VAL A 299 10.19 8.13 -0.17
C VAL A 299 8.93 7.82 0.62
N ILE A 300 8.84 8.32 1.84
CA ILE A 300 7.65 8.24 2.69
C ILE A 300 7.28 9.65 3.10
N ALA A 301 6.16 10.16 2.59
CA ALA A 301 5.64 11.49 2.87
C ALA A 301 4.48 11.40 3.86
N THR A 302 4.52 12.20 4.92
CA THR A 302 3.58 12.12 6.04
C THR A 302 3.04 13.49 6.44
N GLY A 303 1.93 13.50 7.20
CA GLY A 303 1.41 14.71 7.83
C GLY A 303 0.83 15.71 6.83
N PHE A 304 0.09 15.21 5.85
CA PHE A 304 -0.71 16.04 4.96
C PHE A 304 -1.86 16.68 5.73
N SER A 305 -2.11 17.98 5.51
CA SER A 305 -3.30 18.63 6.05
C SER A 305 -4.56 18.07 5.39
N ASP A 306 -5.64 17.87 6.17
CA ASP A 306 -6.93 17.35 5.67
C ASP A 306 -7.59 18.22 4.57
N GLU A 307 -7.01 19.38 4.25
CA GLU A 307 -7.50 20.33 3.25
C GLU A 307 -6.84 20.19 1.85
N MET A 308 -5.92 19.23 1.65
CA MET A 308 -5.31 19.07 0.33
C MET A 308 -6.31 18.48 -0.67
N PRO A 309 -6.56 19.14 -1.80
CA PRO A 309 -7.42 18.58 -2.83
C PRO A 309 -6.77 17.31 -3.39
N VAL A 310 -7.45 16.18 -3.18
CA VAL A 310 -7.19 14.98 -3.99
C VAL A 310 -7.13 15.46 -5.44
N LYS A 311 -5.99 15.34 -6.10
CA LYS A 311 -5.94 15.50 -7.56
C LYS A 311 -6.82 14.41 -8.16
N THR A 312 -8.11 14.69 -8.22
CA THR A 312 -8.96 14.07 -9.20
C THR A 312 -8.32 14.41 -10.54
N THR A 313 -7.62 13.45 -11.11
CA THR A 313 -7.30 13.44 -12.52
C THR A 313 -8.65 13.38 -13.22
N THR A 314 -9.31 14.50 -13.33
CA THR A 314 -10.37 14.74 -14.30
C THR A 314 -9.66 14.65 -15.65
N VAL A 315 -9.40 13.41 -16.06
CA VAL A 315 -9.16 13.11 -17.45
C VAL A 315 -10.28 13.84 -18.19
N LYS A 316 -9.90 14.75 -19.10
CA LYS A 316 -10.71 15.42 -20.09
C LYS A 316 -11.78 14.48 -20.71
N LYS A 317 -12.81 14.15 -19.96
CA LYS A 317 -13.98 13.41 -20.41
C LYS A 317 -15.07 14.37 -20.88
N GLU A 318 -15.03 15.63 -20.41
CA GLU A 318 -16.02 16.62 -20.77
C GLU A 318 -15.89 17.06 -22.23
N GLU A 319 -14.68 17.27 -22.76
CA GLU A 319 -14.50 17.62 -24.18
C GLU A 319 -14.84 16.48 -25.17
N LYS A 320 -14.86 15.23 -24.70
CA LYS A 320 -15.23 14.07 -25.53
C LYS A 320 -16.72 13.77 -25.51
N ILE A 321 -17.40 14.13 -24.41
CA ILE A 321 -18.86 13.98 -24.29
C ILE A 321 -19.56 15.08 -25.10
N GLU A 322 -19.12 16.35 -25.01
CA GLU A 322 -19.66 17.41 -25.86
C GLU A 322 -19.47 17.19 -27.36
N LYS A 323 -18.34 16.57 -27.78
CA LYS A 323 -18.13 16.21 -29.19
C LYS A 323 -18.97 15.00 -29.64
N ILE A 324 -19.30 14.09 -28.72
CA ILE A 324 -20.18 12.95 -29.04
C ILE A 324 -21.65 13.41 -29.07
N GLU A 325 -22.07 14.33 -28.20
CA GLU A 325 -23.41 14.87 -28.21
C GLU A 325 -23.66 15.79 -29.41
N LYS A 326 -22.71 16.66 -29.81
CA LYS A 326 -22.82 17.46 -31.03
C LYS A 326 -22.85 16.61 -32.32
N ASN A 327 -22.03 15.56 -32.41
CA ASN A 327 -22.05 14.63 -33.56
C ASN A 327 -23.32 13.76 -33.59
N SER A 328 -23.99 13.56 -32.44
CA SER A 328 -25.25 12.82 -32.39
C SER A 328 -26.44 13.69 -32.79
N GLN A 329 -26.42 14.99 -32.45
CA GLN A 329 -27.46 15.94 -32.87
C GLN A 329 -27.38 16.26 -34.37
N GLU A 330 -26.17 16.49 -34.93
CA GLU A 330 -26.01 16.69 -36.41
C GLU A 330 -26.42 15.43 -37.22
N LYS A 331 -26.29 14.23 -36.69
CA LYS A 331 -26.78 13.02 -37.35
C LYS A 331 -28.29 12.81 -37.26
N ILE A 332 -28.93 13.36 -36.24
CA ILE A 332 -30.39 13.29 -36.07
C ILE A 332 -31.08 14.28 -37.01
N GLU A 333 -30.55 15.51 -37.18
CA GLU A 333 -31.10 16.50 -38.11
C GLU A 333 -30.98 16.08 -39.61
N ILE A 334 -29.97 15.26 -39.99
CA ILE A 334 -29.82 14.76 -41.35
C ILE A 334 -30.80 13.59 -41.67
N PHE A 335 -31.37 12.93 -40.61
CA PHE A 335 -32.30 11.82 -40.80
C PHE A 335 -33.78 12.21 -40.76
N GLU A 336 -34.13 13.49 -40.43
CA GLU A 336 -35.52 13.97 -40.43
C GLU A 336 -35.98 14.58 -41.78
N GLU A 337 -35.08 14.74 -42.75
CA GLU A 337 -35.46 15.29 -44.10
C GLU A 337 -35.70 14.29 -45.20
N GLU A 338 -35.53 12.96 -44.99
CA GLU A 338 -35.85 11.95 -46.01
C GLU A 338 -36.60 10.75 -45.41
N SER A 339 -37.90 10.73 -45.54
CA SER A 339 -38.77 9.63 -45.96
C SER A 339 -40.08 9.51 -45.20
N ASP A 340 -41.13 10.10 -45.78
CA ASP A 340 -42.46 9.53 -45.77
C ASP A 340 -42.49 8.34 -46.71
N GLU A 341 -42.17 7.13 -46.20
CA GLU A 341 -42.59 5.87 -46.79
C GLU A 341 -42.62 4.76 -45.74
N GLU A 342 -43.77 4.10 -45.69
CA GLU A 342 -44.15 3.05 -44.72
C GLU A 342 -43.06 1.97 -44.55
N ARG A 343 -42.56 1.80 -43.32
CA ARG A 343 -41.75 0.64 -42.93
C ARG A 343 -42.43 -0.14 -41.82
N GLU A 344 -42.79 -1.39 -42.13
CA GLU A 344 -43.22 -2.40 -41.17
C GLU A 344 -42.12 -2.65 -40.12
N PRO A 345 -42.49 -2.94 -38.86
CA PRO A 345 -41.52 -3.16 -37.79
C PRO A 345 -40.84 -4.53 -37.96
N PHE A 346 -39.55 -4.49 -38.18
CA PHE A 346 -38.70 -5.68 -38.30
C PHE A 346 -38.37 -6.22 -36.89
N PHE A 347 -39.29 -6.99 -36.30
CA PHE A 347 -39.03 -7.76 -35.07
C PHE A 347 -39.09 -9.23 -35.44
N VAL A 348 -37.92 -9.86 -35.61
CA VAL A 348 -37.81 -11.32 -35.85
C VAL A 348 -37.69 -11.98 -34.49
N ILE A 349 -38.75 -12.65 -34.05
CA ILE A 349 -38.72 -13.53 -32.88
C ILE A 349 -38.00 -14.82 -33.23
N PRO A 350 -36.94 -15.23 -32.53
CA PRO A 350 -36.26 -16.51 -32.79
C PRO A 350 -37.19 -17.70 -32.57
N LYS A 351 -37.22 -18.64 -33.51
CA LYS A 351 -38.12 -19.84 -33.55
C LYS A 351 -38.12 -20.74 -32.30
N TRP A 352 -37.18 -20.57 -31.38
CA TRP A 352 -37.12 -21.33 -30.13
C TRP A 352 -38.01 -20.75 -29.01
N LEU A 353 -38.62 -19.59 -29.22
CA LEU A 353 -39.51 -18.93 -28.27
C LEU A 353 -41.01 -19.18 -28.52
N GLU A 354 -41.37 -19.90 -29.57
CA GLU A 354 -42.75 -20.33 -29.82
C GLU A 354 -43.10 -21.51 -28.92
N LYS A 355 -43.86 -21.23 -27.87
CA LYS A 355 -44.43 -22.28 -27.02
C LYS A 355 -45.40 -23.13 -27.82
N LYS A 356 -45.14 -24.44 -27.92
CA LYS A 356 -46.14 -25.43 -28.34
C LYS A 356 -47.34 -25.37 -27.40
N LYS A 357 -48.51 -25.21 -27.97
CA LYS A 357 -49.78 -25.56 -27.34
C LYS A 357 -49.96 -27.07 -27.27
#